data_93923fe0dd46ceafb3b6d09ba8b501e4
#
_entry.id   93923fe0dd46ceafb3b6d09ba8b501e4
#
_cell.length_a   1.000
_cell.length_b   1.000
_cell.length_c   1.000
_cell.angle_alpha   90.00
_cell.angle_beta   90.00
_cell.angle_gamma   90.00
#
_symmetry.space_group_name_H-M   'P 1'
#
loop_
_entity.id
_entity.type
_entity.pdbx_description
1 polymer ?
#
loop_
_entity_poly.entity_id
_entity_poly.type
_entity_poly.pdbx_seq_one_letter_code
_entity_poly.pdbx_strand_id
1 'polypeptide(L)'
;DYAAEEDAEDEDYAADDASTADPSTPTILAGQPLTLAYEGYVHHLRVEGEVNNSATSTGMAYTVTCTLADGSTQQYTSIFYLSSPADDVIIDAQITSLTLTCDEAGITLSNVVVDNLPRLHVQRMLFSGLTAAAVCLLWLLRELIGRKAEYGFLIVALCFGLFLTLCLPPFTGLSYDDETHFGNVWSLSWGRYVHATDAADSQVSYSWTYQGKDFMKDPADTAIDHARLTALLDQPAMNEVHEETTLNQWQLINTGYLPSALGMLLGRVLGAPMSVQMILSRLFNLLAYVALCFFAIRQLKRFKLTFAVRALMPSPMYMACSLSYDPLCSGLCFLGTALTLEAMLD
;
A
#
# COMPACT_ATOMS: atom_id res chain seq x y z
N ASP A 1 -15.90 38.54 36.96
CA ASP A 1 -14.94 39.64 36.80
C ASP A 1 -13.54 39.09 36.59
N TYR A 2 -13.21 38.82 35.39
CA TYR A 2 -11.86 38.82 34.87
C TYR A 2 -11.92 39.09 33.37
N ALA A 3 -11.72 40.33 33.00
CA ALA A 3 -11.42 40.75 31.66
C ALA A 3 -9.95 40.43 31.40
N ALA A 4 -9.68 39.66 30.38
CA ALA A 4 -8.32 39.48 29.81
C ALA A 4 -8.27 40.27 28.52
N GLU A 5 -7.37 41.21 28.47
CA GLU A 5 -6.99 42.01 27.31
C GLU A 5 -6.38 41.08 26.24
N GLU A 6 -6.95 41.14 25.05
CA GLU A 6 -6.36 40.60 23.83
C GLU A 6 -5.36 41.61 23.27
N ASP A 7 -4.07 41.36 23.47
CA ASP A 7 -3.02 42.01 22.69
C ASP A 7 -2.86 41.25 21.36
N ALA A 8 -3.41 41.80 20.30
CA ALA A 8 -3.15 41.41 18.94
C ALA A 8 -1.78 41.98 18.53
N GLU A 9 -0.77 41.19 18.55
CA GLU A 9 0.47 41.46 17.80
C GLU A 9 0.30 40.98 16.36
N ASP A 10 0.03 41.92 15.48
CA ASP A 10 0.15 41.76 14.02
C ASP A 10 1.62 41.57 13.67
N GLU A 11 2.10 40.32 13.58
CA GLU A 11 3.34 40.04 12.91
C GLU A 11 3.11 40.03 11.39
N ASP A 12 3.51 41.15 10.79
CA ASP A 12 3.77 41.31 9.34
C ASP A 12 4.80 40.23 8.88
N TYR A 13 4.31 39.06 8.47
CA TYR A 13 5.15 38.15 7.70
C TYR A 13 5.27 38.69 6.28
N ALA A 14 6.35 39.41 6.05
CA ALA A 14 6.80 39.81 4.73
C ALA A 14 6.97 38.55 3.87
N ALA A 15 6.08 38.41 2.89
CA ALA A 15 6.23 37.49 1.79
C ALA A 15 7.38 37.98 0.88
N ASP A 16 8.59 37.52 1.17
CA ASP A 16 9.76 37.69 0.30
C ASP A 16 10.52 36.36 0.25
N ASP A 17 10.03 35.45 -0.58
CA ASP A 17 10.87 34.46 -1.25
C ASP A 17 10.21 34.06 -2.57
N ALA A 18 10.18 35.02 -3.49
CA ALA A 18 10.05 34.66 -4.90
C ALA A 18 11.33 33.94 -5.29
N SER A 19 11.34 32.61 -5.18
CA SER A 19 12.33 31.75 -5.80
C SER A 19 12.50 32.22 -7.23
N THR A 20 13.64 32.80 -7.56
CA THR A 20 14.02 33.17 -8.92
C THR A 20 14.23 31.85 -9.66
N ALA A 21 13.18 31.34 -10.29
CA ALA A 21 13.27 30.21 -11.20
C ALA A 21 14.29 30.56 -12.30
N ASP A 22 15.24 29.66 -12.53
CA ASP A 22 16.19 29.78 -13.64
C ASP A 22 15.39 29.92 -14.94
N PRO A 23 15.54 31.04 -15.70
CA PRO A 23 14.77 31.27 -16.91
C PRO A 23 15.01 30.23 -18.02
N SER A 24 15.94 29.31 -17.84
CA SER A 24 16.23 28.22 -18.78
C SER A 24 15.36 26.98 -18.55
N THR A 25 14.66 26.86 -17.43
CA THR A 25 13.81 25.68 -17.09
C THR A 25 12.40 25.88 -17.63
N PRO A 26 11.89 25.00 -18.49
CA PRO A 26 10.53 25.13 -19.01
C PRO A 26 9.51 24.96 -17.87
N THR A 27 8.64 25.93 -17.70
CA THR A 27 7.56 25.93 -16.72
C THR A 27 6.25 25.69 -17.44
N ILE A 28 5.48 24.72 -17.03
CA ILE A 28 4.08 24.57 -17.48
C ILE A 28 3.25 25.52 -16.65
N LEU A 29 2.75 26.58 -17.29
CA LEU A 29 1.84 27.53 -16.65
C LEU A 29 0.39 27.15 -16.91
N ALA A 30 -0.50 27.55 -16.00
CA ALA A 30 -1.95 27.37 -16.16
C ALA A 30 -2.42 27.86 -17.54
N GLY A 31 -3.07 26.97 -18.28
CA GLY A 31 -3.62 27.28 -19.60
C GLY A 31 -2.59 27.47 -20.73
N GLN A 32 -1.31 27.30 -20.49
CA GLN A 32 -0.27 27.34 -21.52
C GLN A 32 0.30 25.94 -21.78
N PRO A 33 0.01 25.33 -22.94
CA PRO A 33 0.53 24.00 -23.27
C PRO A 33 2.03 24.03 -23.54
N LEU A 34 2.79 23.12 -22.97
CA LEU A 34 4.15 22.83 -23.33
C LEU A 34 4.16 21.67 -24.31
N THR A 35 4.48 21.96 -25.58
CA THR A 35 4.59 20.93 -26.62
C THR A 35 6.03 20.50 -26.79
N LEU A 36 6.27 19.19 -26.66
CA LEU A 36 7.54 18.54 -26.89
C LEU A 36 7.48 17.77 -28.21
N ALA A 37 8.43 18.06 -29.13
CA ALA A 37 8.56 17.31 -30.37
C ALA A 37 9.23 15.96 -30.07
N TYR A 38 8.45 14.90 -30.11
CA TYR A 38 8.95 13.54 -29.96
C TYR A 38 8.16 12.63 -30.90
N GLU A 39 8.86 11.88 -31.73
CA GLU A 39 8.28 10.89 -32.63
C GLU A 39 8.86 9.52 -32.31
N GLY A 40 8.01 8.61 -31.87
CA GLY A 40 8.45 7.27 -31.47
C GLY A 40 7.44 6.57 -30.58
N TYR A 41 7.79 5.36 -30.18
CA TYR A 41 7.03 4.61 -29.19
C TYR A 41 7.37 5.12 -27.80
N VAL A 42 6.34 5.34 -26.97
CA VAL A 42 6.46 5.71 -25.56
C VAL A 42 5.74 4.68 -24.73
N HIS A 43 6.48 3.96 -23.89
CA HIS A 43 5.91 3.07 -22.90
C HIS A 43 5.64 3.83 -21.60
N HIS A 44 6.66 4.46 -21.02
CA HIS A 44 6.57 5.31 -19.85
C HIS A 44 7.09 6.71 -20.16
N LEU A 45 6.35 7.72 -19.69
CA LEU A 45 6.80 9.10 -19.65
C LEU A 45 7.06 9.48 -18.19
N ARG A 46 8.31 9.76 -17.87
CA ARG A 46 8.70 10.29 -16.56
C ARG A 46 8.86 11.78 -16.64
N VAL A 47 8.08 12.48 -15.82
CA VAL A 47 8.11 13.93 -15.68
C VAL A 47 8.77 14.27 -14.35
N GLU A 48 9.86 15.03 -14.37
CA GLU A 48 10.59 15.44 -13.17
C GLU A 48 10.47 16.95 -13.00
N GLY A 49 10.26 17.40 -11.77
CA GLY A 49 10.08 18.84 -11.51
C GLY A 49 9.56 19.14 -10.11
N GLU A 50 9.06 20.35 -9.95
CA GLU A 50 8.50 20.87 -8.70
C GLU A 50 7.21 21.63 -8.97
N VAL A 51 6.29 21.58 -8.00
CA VAL A 51 5.02 22.34 -8.06
C VAL A 51 5.26 23.75 -7.56
N ASN A 52 4.89 24.75 -8.35
CA ASN A 52 5.15 26.16 -8.06
C ASN A 52 4.16 26.84 -7.10
N ASN A 53 3.15 26.12 -6.62
CA ASN A 53 2.10 26.73 -5.79
C ASN A 53 1.89 25.98 -4.47
N SER A 54 2.03 26.71 -3.38
CA SER A 54 1.76 26.27 -2.02
C SER A 54 0.27 26.17 -1.66
N ALA A 55 -0.64 26.54 -2.56
CA ALA A 55 -2.08 26.57 -2.31
C ALA A 55 -2.77 25.19 -2.30
N THR A 56 -2.09 24.15 -2.81
CA THR A 56 -2.61 22.77 -2.81
C THR A 56 -1.81 21.92 -1.84
N SER A 57 -2.49 21.36 -0.85
CA SER A 57 -1.84 20.55 0.19
C SER A 57 -1.32 19.18 -0.28
N THR A 58 -1.68 18.75 -1.48
CA THR A 58 -1.44 17.35 -1.92
C THR A 58 -0.68 17.23 -3.23
N GLY A 59 -0.96 18.04 -4.22
CA GLY A 59 -0.34 17.96 -5.54
C GLY A 59 -1.15 18.70 -6.59
N MET A 60 -0.67 18.67 -7.82
CA MET A 60 -1.25 19.42 -8.94
C MET A 60 -1.59 18.47 -10.09
N ALA A 61 -2.83 18.52 -10.55
CA ALA A 61 -3.26 17.77 -11.72
C ALA A 61 -2.67 18.37 -12.99
N TYR A 62 -2.18 17.52 -13.87
CA TYR A 62 -1.74 17.91 -15.22
C TYR A 62 -2.20 16.85 -16.23
N THR A 63 -2.31 17.28 -17.48
CA THR A 63 -2.75 16.42 -18.58
C THR A 63 -1.64 16.27 -19.62
N VAL A 64 -1.37 15.03 -19.98
CA VAL A 64 -0.48 14.66 -21.07
C VAL A 64 -1.35 14.35 -22.29
N THR A 65 -1.26 15.16 -23.34
CA THR A 65 -1.96 14.92 -24.61
C THR A 65 -0.96 14.39 -25.64
N CYS A 66 -1.18 13.16 -26.10
CA CYS A 66 -0.35 12.53 -27.13
C CYS A 66 -1.08 12.56 -28.47
N THR A 67 -0.40 12.98 -29.52
CA THR A 67 -0.88 12.78 -30.89
C THR A 67 -0.33 11.46 -31.40
N LEU A 68 -1.21 10.55 -31.78
CA LEU A 68 -0.83 9.23 -32.28
C LEU A 68 -0.42 9.29 -33.76
N ALA A 69 0.20 8.21 -34.24
CA ALA A 69 0.65 8.13 -35.64
C ALA A 69 -0.48 8.22 -36.68
N ASP A 70 -1.72 7.89 -36.28
CA ASP A 70 -2.92 8.01 -37.12
C ASP A 70 -3.56 9.42 -37.11
N GLY A 71 -2.96 10.35 -36.36
CA GLY A 71 -3.45 11.73 -36.18
C GLY A 71 -4.53 11.89 -35.10
N SER A 72 -4.97 10.81 -34.44
CA SER A 72 -5.85 10.88 -33.28
C SER A 72 -5.09 11.40 -32.05
N THR A 73 -5.83 11.91 -31.07
CA THR A 73 -5.25 12.38 -29.80
C THR A 73 -5.74 11.54 -28.65
N GLN A 74 -4.83 11.20 -27.73
CA GLN A 74 -5.12 10.52 -26.49
C GLN A 74 -4.66 11.35 -25.32
N GLN A 75 -5.47 11.42 -24.26
CA GLN A 75 -5.19 12.22 -23.08
C GLN A 75 -5.05 11.32 -21.85
N TYR A 76 -4.03 11.65 -21.04
CA TYR A 76 -3.73 11.02 -19.76
C TYR A 76 -3.67 12.11 -18.70
N THR A 77 -4.47 12.00 -17.65
CA THR A 77 -4.44 12.94 -16.53
C THR A 77 -3.70 12.28 -15.37
N SER A 78 -2.71 12.97 -14.83
CA SER A 78 -1.97 12.54 -13.66
C SER A 78 -1.84 13.67 -12.65
N ILE A 79 -1.33 13.35 -11.44
CA ILE A 79 -1.15 14.31 -10.37
C ILE A 79 0.33 14.36 -10.00
N PHE A 80 0.92 15.53 -10.14
CA PHE A 80 2.27 15.80 -9.67
C PHE A 80 2.23 16.14 -8.18
N TYR A 81 2.76 15.27 -7.34
CA TYR A 81 2.68 15.42 -5.88
C TYR A 81 3.80 16.31 -5.35
N LEU A 82 3.47 17.16 -4.35
CA LEU A 82 4.45 18.00 -3.65
C LEU A 82 5.57 17.17 -2.98
N SER A 83 5.26 15.97 -2.55
CA SER A 83 6.20 15.07 -1.88
C SER A 83 7.10 14.26 -2.84
N SER A 84 6.92 14.39 -4.15
CA SER A 84 7.66 13.60 -5.13
C SER A 84 8.29 14.51 -6.19
N PRO A 85 9.60 14.40 -6.44
CA PRO A 85 10.27 15.19 -7.48
C PRO A 85 9.99 14.67 -8.89
N ALA A 86 9.22 13.60 -9.05
CA ALA A 86 8.93 13.00 -10.34
C ALA A 86 7.56 12.33 -10.34
N ASP A 87 6.96 12.26 -11.53
CA ASP A 87 5.74 11.49 -11.81
C ASP A 87 5.95 10.63 -13.06
N ASP A 88 5.32 9.45 -13.11
CA ASP A 88 5.42 8.50 -14.22
C ASP A 88 4.03 8.29 -14.83
N VAL A 89 3.91 8.50 -16.15
CA VAL A 89 2.67 8.28 -16.92
C VAL A 89 2.89 7.13 -17.90
N ILE A 90 1.98 6.15 -17.89
CA ILE A 90 2.01 5.04 -18.84
C ILE A 90 1.22 5.44 -20.07
N ILE A 91 1.88 5.50 -21.22
CA ILE A 91 1.29 5.91 -22.51
C ILE A 91 1.05 4.70 -23.41
N ASP A 92 2.04 3.85 -23.53
CA ASP A 92 2.01 2.57 -24.28
C ASP A 92 1.54 2.71 -25.72
N ALA A 93 2.01 3.76 -26.42
CA ALA A 93 1.58 4.10 -27.78
C ALA A 93 2.71 4.66 -28.65
N GLN A 94 2.53 4.57 -29.98
CA GLN A 94 3.35 5.25 -30.96
C GLN A 94 2.82 6.67 -31.14
N ILE A 95 3.63 7.67 -30.80
CA ILE A 95 3.23 9.09 -30.82
C ILE A 95 4.07 9.90 -31.83
N THR A 96 3.53 11.01 -32.26
CA THR A 96 4.19 11.99 -33.12
C THR A 96 4.44 13.33 -32.41
N SER A 97 3.71 13.61 -31.35
CA SER A 97 3.95 14.77 -30.49
C SER A 97 3.38 14.55 -29.10
N LEU A 98 3.92 15.26 -28.13
CA LEU A 98 3.53 15.22 -26.73
C LEU A 98 3.25 16.65 -26.24
N THR A 99 2.12 16.89 -25.63
CA THR A 99 1.78 18.18 -25.04
C THR A 99 1.39 18.01 -23.59
N LEU A 100 2.04 18.77 -22.71
CA LEU A 100 1.76 18.83 -21.29
C LEU A 100 0.96 20.10 -20.98
N THR A 101 -0.14 19.97 -20.26
CA THR A 101 -1.00 21.09 -19.84
C THR A 101 -1.31 20.98 -18.34
N CYS A 102 -1.44 22.12 -17.68
CA CYS A 102 -1.87 22.21 -16.29
C CYS A 102 -2.99 23.26 -16.19
N ASP A 103 -4.06 22.96 -15.50
CA ASP A 103 -5.24 23.82 -15.37
C ASP A 103 -5.08 24.89 -14.27
N GLU A 104 -4.23 24.61 -13.28
CA GLU A 104 -3.96 25.46 -12.13
C GLU A 104 -2.56 26.10 -12.21
N ALA A 105 -2.02 26.58 -11.09
CA ALA A 105 -0.68 27.17 -11.03
C ALA A 105 0.39 26.20 -11.61
N GLY A 106 1.51 26.68 -12.07
CA GLY A 106 2.44 25.91 -12.91
C GLY A 106 3.25 24.83 -12.22
N ILE A 107 3.80 23.93 -13.01
CA ILE A 107 4.84 22.97 -12.64
C ILE A 107 6.14 23.41 -13.28
N THR A 108 7.21 23.54 -12.52
CA THR A 108 8.56 23.75 -13.05
C THR A 108 9.16 22.41 -13.38
N LEU A 109 9.37 22.15 -14.67
CA LEU A 109 9.97 20.90 -15.13
C LEU A 109 11.49 20.98 -15.07
N SER A 110 12.10 19.99 -14.44
CA SER A 110 13.55 19.80 -14.50
C SER A 110 13.95 18.84 -15.64
N ASN A 111 13.12 17.82 -15.90
CA ASN A 111 13.41 16.84 -16.94
C ASN A 111 12.12 16.12 -17.42
N VAL A 112 12.13 15.65 -18.67
CA VAL A 112 11.09 14.77 -19.22
C VAL A 112 11.78 13.62 -19.93
N VAL A 113 11.61 12.41 -19.43
CA VAL A 113 12.30 11.21 -19.91
C VAL A 113 11.31 10.22 -20.47
N VAL A 114 11.58 9.77 -21.69
CA VAL A 114 10.87 8.62 -22.28
C VAL A 114 11.61 7.34 -21.91
N ASP A 115 10.94 6.45 -21.16
CA ASP A 115 11.48 5.15 -20.79
C ASP A 115 10.72 4.03 -21.52
N ASN A 116 11.38 3.40 -22.47
CA ASN A 116 10.84 2.30 -23.27
C ASN A 116 11.41 0.93 -22.85
N LEU A 117 12.09 0.87 -21.71
CA LEU A 117 12.62 -0.39 -21.21
C LEU A 117 11.47 -1.32 -20.80
N PRO A 118 11.48 -2.58 -21.24
CA PRO A 118 10.46 -3.53 -20.83
C PRO A 118 10.55 -3.76 -19.31
N ARG A 119 9.52 -3.37 -18.60
CA ARG A 119 9.42 -3.61 -17.16
C ARG A 119 8.79 -4.98 -16.90
N LEU A 120 9.45 -5.77 -16.07
CA LEU A 120 8.91 -7.06 -15.64
C LEU A 120 7.74 -6.81 -14.66
N HIS A 121 6.57 -7.31 -15.00
CA HIS A 121 5.41 -7.26 -14.10
C HIS A 121 5.56 -8.30 -12.99
N VAL A 122 6.29 -7.94 -11.92
CA VAL A 122 6.62 -8.83 -10.81
C VAL A 122 5.36 -9.45 -10.19
N GLN A 123 4.28 -8.67 -10.02
CA GLN A 123 3.01 -9.18 -9.49
C GLN A 123 2.40 -10.28 -10.38
N ARG A 124 2.41 -10.10 -11.71
CA ARG A 124 1.92 -11.13 -12.65
C ARG A 124 2.79 -12.38 -12.62
N MET A 125 4.11 -12.22 -12.50
CA MET A 125 5.04 -13.36 -12.38
C MET A 125 4.81 -14.11 -11.07
N LEU A 126 4.65 -13.40 -9.95
CA LEU A 126 4.34 -14.00 -8.65
C LEU A 126 3.00 -14.73 -8.67
N PHE A 127 1.96 -14.10 -9.21
CA PHE A 127 0.64 -14.74 -9.36
C PHE A 127 0.73 -16.03 -10.18
N SER A 128 1.35 -15.96 -11.36
CA SER A 128 1.48 -17.12 -12.24
C SER A 128 2.34 -18.22 -11.60
N GLY A 129 3.46 -17.85 -10.98
CA GLY A 129 4.37 -18.79 -10.32
C GLY A 129 3.72 -19.48 -9.12
N LEU A 130 3.08 -18.73 -8.24
CA LEU A 130 2.40 -19.27 -7.06
C LEU A 130 1.17 -20.11 -7.43
N THR A 131 0.42 -19.70 -8.47
CA THR A 131 -0.70 -20.49 -9.00
C THR A 131 -0.19 -21.83 -9.59
N ALA A 132 0.86 -21.80 -10.40
CA ALA A 132 1.47 -23.00 -10.93
C ALA A 132 2.01 -23.91 -9.80
N ALA A 133 2.66 -23.33 -8.80
CA ALA A 133 3.14 -24.08 -7.63
C ALA A 133 1.98 -24.73 -6.86
N ALA A 134 0.89 -24.00 -6.62
CA ALA A 134 -0.31 -24.53 -5.96
C ALA A 134 -0.89 -25.71 -6.75
N VAL A 135 -1.09 -25.55 -8.07
CA VAL A 135 -1.62 -26.61 -8.93
C VAL A 135 -0.70 -27.84 -8.92
N CYS A 136 0.61 -27.65 -9.07
CA CYS A 136 1.59 -28.74 -9.02
C CYS A 136 1.57 -29.47 -7.67
N LEU A 137 1.55 -28.75 -6.55
CA LEU A 137 1.51 -29.33 -5.21
C LEU A 137 0.20 -30.07 -4.95
N LEU A 138 -0.95 -29.51 -5.36
CA LEU A 138 -2.23 -30.18 -5.27
C LEU A 138 -2.27 -31.47 -6.09
N TRP A 139 -1.69 -31.46 -7.28
CA TRP A 139 -1.61 -32.66 -8.13
C TRP A 139 -0.66 -33.71 -7.56
N LEU A 140 0.53 -33.31 -7.13
CA LEU A 140 1.53 -34.22 -6.54
C LEU A 140 1.03 -34.86 -5.24
N LEU A 141 0.34 -34.09 -4.42
CA LEU A 141 -0.15 -34.49 -3.10
C LEU A 141 -1.62 -34.94 -3.10
N ARG A 142 -2.24 -35.14 -4.28
CA ARG A 142 -3.67 -35.47 -4.41
C ARG A 142 -4.14 -36.65 -3.55
N GLU A 143 -3.31 -37.69 -3.40
CA GLU A 143 -3.64 -38.85 -2.56
C GLU A 143 -3.63 -38.51 -1.07
N LEU A 144 -2.70 -37.69 -0.64
CA LEU A 144 -2.63 -37.19 0.74
C LEU A 144 -3.83 -36.26 1.02
N ILE A 145 -4.13 -35.35 0.11
CA ILE A 145 -5.23 -34.40 0.22
C ILE A 145 -6.58 -35.13 0.25
N GLY A 146 -6.76 -36.17 -0.56
CA GLY A 146 -7.96 -37.00 -0.56
C GLY A 146 -8.26 -37.65 0.79
N ARG A 147 -7.23 -37.88 1.61
CA ARG A 147 -7.34 -38.42 2.98
C ARG A 147 -7.35 -37.32 4.05
N LYS A 148 -6.70 -36.20 3.78
CA LYS A 148 -6.44 -35.12 4.75
C LYS A 148 -6.62 -33.77 4.07
N ALA A 149 -7.85 -33.26 4.05
CA ALA A 149 -8.23 -32.02 3.38
C ALA A 149 -7.48 -30.77 3.93
N GLU A 150 -7.01 -30.82 5.17
CA GLU A 150 -6.21 -29.78 5.80
C GLU A 150 -4.93 -29.43 5.02
N TYR A 151 -4.32 -30.35 4.30
CA TYR A 151 -3.13 -30.07 3.47
C TYR A 151 -3.49 -29.36 2.17
N GLY A 152 -4.66 -29.67 1.59
CA GLY A 152 -5.18 -28.91 0.44
C GLY A 152 -5.45 -27.45 0.81
N PHE A 153 -6.10 -27.23 1.95
CA PHE A 153 -6.28 -25.90 2.52
C PHE A 153 -4.92 -25.18 2.69
N LEU A 154 -3.95 -25.84 3.34
CA LEU A 154 -2.64 -25.26 3.63
C LEU A 154 -1.94 -24.75 2.35
N ILE A 155 -1.91 -25.58 1.28
CA ILE A 155 -1.28 -25.24 0.01
C ILE A 155 -1.93 -24.01 -0.60
N VAL A 156 -3.26 -24.01 -0.73
CA VAL A 156 -4.00 -22.90 -1.35
C VAL A 156 -3.87 -21.64 -0.52
N ALA A 157 -4.06 -21.74 0.80
CA ALA A 157 -3.98 -20.60 1.71
C ALA A 157 -2.60 -19.95 1.71
N LEU A 158 -1.51 -20.74 1.71
CA LEU A 158 -0.15 -20.18 1.66
C LEU A 158 0.17 -19.59 0.30
N CYS A 159 -0.12 -20.26 -0.81
CA CYS A 159 0.18 -19.71 -2.14
C CYS A 159 -0.61 -18.44 -2.41
N PHE A 160 -1.91 -18.43 -2.14
CA PHE A 160 -2.75 -17.25 -2.36
C PHE A 160 -2.46 -16.15 -1.32
N GLY A 161 -2.28 -16.51 -0.05
CA GLY A 161 -1.93 -15.56 0.99
C GLY A 161 -0.57 -14.91 0.79
N LEU A 162 0.46 -15.65 0.35
CA LEU A 162 1.76 -15.08 0.00
C LEU A 162 1.64 -14.10 -1.17
N PHE A 163 0.86 -14.45 -2.21
CA PHE A 163 0.59 -13.53 -3.29
C PHE A 163 -0.03 -12.23 -2.78
N LEU A 164 -1.09 -12.31 -1.97
CA LEU A 164 -1.72 -11.12 -1.39
C LEU A 164 -0.74 -10.32 -0.52
N THR A 165 -0.01 -10.98 0.36
CA THR A 165 0.95 -10.32 1.27
C THR A 165 2.03 -9.54 0.51
N LEU A 166 2.51 -10.08 -0.62
CA LEU A 166 3.59 -9.48 -1.40
C LEU A 166 3.11 -8.45 -2.44
N CYS A 167 1.86 -8.58 -2.91
CA CYS A 167 1.35 -7.75 -4.01
C CYS A 167 0.39 -6.66 -3.57
N LEU A 168 -0.24 -6.77 -2.39
CA LEU A 168 -1.08 -5.70 -1.86
C LEU A 168 -0.21 -4.53 -1.41
N PRO A 169 -0.65 -3.29 -1.69
CA PRO A 169 0.02 -2.10 -1.19
C PRO A 169 0.12 -2.10 0.34
N PRO A 170 1.09 -1.37 0.93
CA PRO A 170 1.27 -1.31 2.38
C PRO A 170 -0.01 -0.92 3.13
N PHE A 171 -0.73 0.08 2.62
CA PHE A 171 -2.04 0.48 3.11
C PHE A 171 -3.04 0.31 1.97
N THR A 172 -4.12 -0.37 2.24
CA THR A 172 -5.09 -0.74 1.19
C THR A 172 -6.31 0.17 1.18
N GLY A 173 -6.55 0.88 2.28
CA GLY A 173 -7.78 1.66 2.50
C GLY A 173 -9.05 0.80 2.55
N LEU A 174 -8.92 -0.51 2.35
CA LEU A 174 -10.05 -1.45 2.32
C LEU A 174 -10.34 -2.06 3.69
N SER A 175 -9.42 -1.99 4.63
CA SER A 175 -9.59 -2.54 5.97
C SER A 175 -10.04 -1.48 6.97
N TYR A 176 -10.64 -0.37 6.58
CA TYR A 176 -11.01 0.70 7.50
C TYR A 176 -10.01 0.79 8.69
N ASP A 177 -9.60 1.87 9.17
CA ASP A 177 -8.69 2.00 10.33
C ASP A 177 -7.27 1.43 10.12
N ASP A 178 -6.75 1.38 8.89
CA ASP A 178 -5.38 0.89 8.62
C ASP A 178 -4.33 1.64 9.46
N GLU A 179 -4.51 2.94 9.70
CA GLU A 179 -3.66 3.76 10.58
C GLU A 179 -3.75 3.30 12.04
N THR A 180 -4.94 2.98 12.54
CA THR A 180 -5.14 2.46 13.90
C THR A 180 -4.48 1.10 14.07
N HIS A 181 -4.65 0.22 13.09
CA HIS A 181 -4.00 -1.09 13.08
C HIS A 181 -2.48 -0.97 13.03
N PHE A 182 -1.95 -0.09 12.17
CA PHE A 182 -0.52 0.18 12.11
C PHE A 182 0.02 0.70 13.45
N GLY A 183 -0.61 1.72 14.05
CA GLY A 183 -0.21 2.30 15.32
C GLY A 183 -0.18 1.27 16.46
N ASN A 184 -1.18 0.38 16.53
CA ASN A 184 -1.24 -0.69 17.53
C ASN A 184 -0.13 -1.75 17.33
N VAL A 185 0.10 -2.18 16.08
CA VAL A 185 1.18 -3.12 15.73
C VAL A 185 2.54 -2.50 16.01
N TRP A 186 2.72 -1.23 15.64
CA TRP A 186 3.94 -0.47 15.88
C TRP A 186 4.25 -0.42 17.38
N SER A 187 3.31 0.08 18.20
CA SER A 187 3.45 0.18 19.65
C SER A 187 3.75 -1.18 20.30
N LEU A 188 2.98 -2.21 19.94
CA LEU A 188 3.16 -3.54 20.50
C LEU A 188 4.51 -4.15 20.11
N SER A 189 5.03 -3.85 18.92
CA SER A 189 6.34 -4.31 18.47
C SER A 189 7.51 -3.70 19.25
N TRP A 190 7.30 -2.54 19.90
CA TRP A 190 8.22 -1.94 20.84
C TRP A 190 8.05 -2.43 22.28
N GLY A 191 7.00 -3.21 22.56
CA GLY A 191 6.63 -3.65 23.90
C GLY A 191 6.14 -2.53 24.82
N ARG A 192 5.85 -1.37 24.27
CA ARG A 192 5.37 -0.16 24.97
C ARG A 192 4.53 0.68 24.04
N TYR A 193 3.75 1.58 24.61
CA TYR A 193 2.94 2.50 23.82
C TYR A 193 3.86 3.63 23.30
N VAL A 194 4.04 3.70 22.00
CA VAL A 194 4.86 4.70 21.32
C VAL A 194 4.12 5.19 20.08
N HIS A 195 4.28 6.45 19.76
CA HIS A 195 3.85 7.00 18.51
C HIS A 195 4.94 6.86 17.45
N ALA A 196 4.54 6.66 16.21
CA ALA A 196 5.43 6.86 15.08
C ALA A 196 5.76 8.37 14.97
N THR A 197 6.76 8.73 14.16
CA THR A 197 7.03 10.14 13.88
C THR A 197 5.85 10.79 13.20
N ASP A 198 5.68 12.11 13.36
CA ASP A 198 4.64 12.87 12.67
C ASP A 198 4.70 12.64 11.15
N ALA A 199 5.89 12.47 10.59
CA ALA A 199 6.09 12.15 9.20
C ALA A 199 5.48 10.77 8.84
N ALA A 200 5.68 9.73 9.67
CA ALA A 200 5.11 8.41 9.45
C ALA A 200 3.57 8.45 9.60
N ASP A 201 3.05 9.09 10.64
CA ASP A 201 1.62 9.24 10.87
C ASP A 201 0.94 10.02 9.72
N SER A 202 1.58 11.08 9.23
CA SER A 202 1.10 11.85 8.08
C SER A 202 1.06 11.01 6.81
N GLN A 203 2.07 10.17 6.57
CA GLN A 203 2.11 9.31 5.39
C GLN A 203 1.07 8.19 5.46
N VAL A 204 0.84 7.61 6.64
CA VAL A 204 -0.22 6.61 6.86
C VAL A 204 -1.60 7.22 6.60
N SER A 205 -1.90 8.37 7.21
CA SER A 205 -3.15 9.09 7.00
C SER A 205 -3.33 9.53 5.55
N TYR A 206 -2.27 10.03 4.92
CA TYR A 206 -2.29 10.43 3.52
C TYR A 206 -2.59 9.24 2.59
N SER A 207 -1.91 8.11 2.78
CA SER A 207 -2.12 6.92 1.97
C SER A 207 -3.54 6.37 2.12
N TRP A 208 -4.12 6.42 3.33
CA TRP A 208 -5.50 6.02 3.57
C TRP A 208 -6.50 6.92 2.83
N THR A 209 -6.36 8.24 2.96
CA THR A 209 -7.23 9.22 2.29
C THR A 209 -7.16 9.09 0.76
N TYR A 210 -5.97 8.83 0.24
CA TYR A 210 -5.69 8.76 -1.17
C TYR A 210 -6.18 7.44 -1.80
N GLN A 211 -5.78 6.31 -1.25
CA GLN A 211 -6.12 4.99 -1.77
C GLN A 211 -7.61 4.65 -1.62
N GLY A 212 -8.27 5.13 -0.58
CA GLY A 212 -9.70 4.90 -0.38
C GLY A 212 -10.59 5.48 -1.47
N LYS A 213 -10.13 6.52 -2.18
CA LYS A 213 -10.89 7.17 -3.26
C LYS A 213 -10.55 6.69 -4.65
N ASP A 214 -9.29 6.33 -4.91
CA ASP A 214 -8.76 6.16 -6.26
C ASP A 214 -8.30 4.74 -6.59
N PHE A 215 -8.27 3.83 -5.60
CA PHE A 215 -7.90 2.43 -5.80
C PHE A 215 -8.71 1.72 -6.91
N MET A 216 -9.87 2.24 -7.25
CA MET A 216 -10.78 1.65 -8.24
C MET A 216 -10.64 2.26 -9.64
N LYS A 217 -9.81 3.28 -9.85
CA LYS A 217 -9.84 4.04 -11.11
C LYS A 217 -8.95 3.47 -12.20
N ASP A 218 -7.68 3.25 -11.94
CA ASP A 218 -6.76 2.72 -12.96
C ASP A 218 -5.68 1.82 -12.35
N PRO A 219 -5.51 0.57 -12.84
CA PRO A 219 -4.46 -0.33 -12.39
C PRO A 219 -3.03 0.20 -12.61
N ALA A 220 -2.83 1.07 -13.58
CA ALA A 220 -1.54 1.66 -13.87
C ALA A 220 -1.16 2.71 -12.82
N ASP A 221 -2.07 3.61 -12.48
CA ASP A 221 -1.89 4.62 -11.43
C ASP A 221 -1.62 3.94 -10.08
N THR A 222 -2.37 2.88 -9.78
CA THR A 222 -2.17 2.10 -8.55
C THR A 222 -0.76 1.53 -8.42
N ALA A 223 -0.14 1.08 -9.51
CA ALA A 223 1.22 0.54 -9.49
C ALA A 223 2.27 1.63 -9.20
N ILE A 224 2.09 2.81 -9.78
CA ILE A 224 2.96 3.97 -9.57
C ILE A 224 2.84 4.45 -8.13
N ASP A 225 1.62 4.58 -7.62
CA ASP A 225 1.36 5.00 -6.25
C ASP A 225 1.92 4.01 -5.23
N HIS A 226 1.83 2.71 -5.52
CA HIS A 226 2.45 1.68 -4.69
C HIS A 226 3.97 1.86 -4.60
N ALA A 227 4.64 2.08 -5.72
CA ALA A 227 6.09 2.28 -5.74
C ALA A 227 6.50 3.56 -4.98
N ARG A 228 5.75 4.63 -5.16
CA ARG A 228 5.96 5.91 -4.47
C ARG A 228 5.76 5.78 -2.97
N LEU A 229 4.65 5.18 -2.54
CA LEU A 229 4.38 4.93 -1.13
C LEU A 229 5.45 4.06 -0.49
N THR A 230 5.91 3.02 -1.18
CA THR A 230 7.00 2.16 -0.71
C THR A 230 8.29 2.98 -0.52
N ALA A 231 8.64 3.84 -1.47
CA ALA A 231 9.82 4.70 -1.38
C ALA A 231 9.73 5.70 -0.22
N LEU A 232 8.54 6.23 0.08
CA LEU A 232 8.31 7.09 1.24
C LEU A 232 8.45 6.33 2.56
N LEU A 233 7.87 5.13 2.66
CA LEU A 233 7.98 4.28 3.85
C LEU A 233 9.40 3.80 4.12
N ASP A 234 10.24 3.70 3.09
CA ASP A 234 11.62 3.22 3.22
C ASP A 234 12.60 4.32 3.66
N GLN A 235 12.13 5.55 3.88
CA GLN A 235 12.96 6.61 4.44
C GLN A 235 13.34 6.28 5.89
N PRO A 236 14.61 6.53 6.30
CA PRO A 236 15.07 6.21 7.66
C PRO A 236 14.22 6.83 8.78
N ALA A 237 13.71 8.05 8.56
CA ALA A 237 12.86 8.76 9.52
C ALA A 237 11.59 7.98 9.90
N MET A 238 11.10 7.09 9.02
CA MET A 238 9.91 6.28 9.28
C MET A 238 10.11 5.23 10.39
N ASN A 239 11.37 4.91 10.73
CA ASN A 239 11.72 3.98 11.79
C ASN A 239 11.99 4.65 13.15
N GLU A 240 11.87 5.97 13.23
CA GLU A 240 12.10 6.71 14.47
C GLU A 240 10.85 6.75 15.34
N VAL A 241 11.06 6.76 16.66
CA VAL A 241 10.01 6.92 17.66
C VAL A 241 9.93 8.38 18.06
N HIS A 242 8.76 8.99 17.92
CA HIS A 242 8.61 10.42 18.20
C HIS A 242 8.36 10.71 19.68
N GLU A 243 7.45 9.98 20.33
CA GLU A 243 7.12 10.16 21.75
C GLU A 243 6.86 8.84 22.46
N GLU A 244 7.28 8.78 23.74
CA GLU A 244 6.89 7.72 24.66
C GLU A 244 5.69 8.18 25.46
N THR A 245 4.51 7.60 25.22
CA THR A 245 3.39 7.84 26.10
C THR A 245 3.37 6.84 27.24
N THR A 246 3.19 7.34 28.45
CA THR A 246 3.17 6.56 29.71
C THR A 246 1.85 5.79 29.93
N LEU A 247 0.97 5.69 28.94
CA LEU A 247 -0.29 4.98 29.05
C LEU A 247 -0.07 3.47 29.02
N ASN A 248 0.13 2.91 30.20
CA ASN A 248 0.34 1.48 30.49
C ASN A 248 -0.97 0.64 30.38
N GLN A 249 -1.87 0.95 29.50
CA GLN A 249 -3.09 0.13 29.38
C GLN A 249 -2.94 -0.87 28.22
N TRP A 250 -2.48 -2.06 28.54
CA TRP A 250 -2.67 -3.24 27.71
C TRP A 250 -4.16 -3.53 27.61
N GLN A 251 -4.81 -3.00 26.58
CA GLN A 251 -6.17 -3.39 26.27
C GLN A 251 -6.14 -4.81 25.68
N LEU A 252 -7.17 -5.61 25.96
CA LEU A 252 -7.32 -6.97 25.42
C LEU A 252 -7.20 -7.00 23.89
N ILE A 253 -7.58 -5.92 23.23
CA ILE A 253 -7.47 -5.72 21.79
C ILE A 253 -6.01 -5.80 21.29
N ASN A 254 -5.05 -5.41 22.12
CA ASN A 254 -3.63 -5.42 21.76
C ASN A 254 -3.08 -6.84 21.58
N THR A 255 -3.64 -7.84 22.28
CA THR A 255 -3.21 -9.24 22.14
C THR A 255 -3.52 -9.81 20.74
N GLY A 256 -4.55 -9.31 20.09
CA GLY A 256 -4.91 -9.69 18.72
C GLY A 256 -3.85 -9.30 17.68
N TYR A 257 -3.08 -8.26 17.95
CA TYR A 257 -2.00 -7.78 17.07
C TYR A 257 -0.66 -8.50 17.28
N LEU A 258 -0.58 -9.44 18.25
CA LEU A 258 0.68 -10.09 18.60
C LEU A 258 1.39 -10.74 17.41
N PRO A 259 0.73 -11.49 16.51
CA PRO A 259 1.42 -12.04 15.34
C PRO A 259 2.05 -10.95 14.45
N SER A 260 1.28 -9.91 14.11
CA SER A 260 1.77 -8.79 13.29
C SER A 260 2.92 -8.05 13.97
N ALA A 261 2.81 -7.80 15.27
CA ALA A 261 3.87 -7.13 16.04
C ALA A 261 5.17 -7.93 16.09
N LEU A 262 5.09 -9.26 16.19
CA LEU A 262 6.27 -10.13 16.12
C LEU A 262 6.94 -10.06 14.74
N GLY A 263 6.17 -10.01 13.66
CA GLY A 263 6.70 -9.82 12.31
C GLY A 263 7.40 -8.48 12.14
N MET A 264 6.81 -7.39 12.66
CA MET A 264 7.41 -6.04 12.64
C MET A 264 8.68 -5.99 13.48
N LEU A 265 8.66 -6.56 14.69
CA LEU A 265 9.83 -6.66 15.54
C LEU A 265 10.98 -7.41 14.84
N LEU A 266 10.68 -8.54 14.20
CA LEU A 266 11.68 -9.31 13.46
C LEU A 266 12.30 -8.46 12.34
N GLY A 267 11.48 -7.77 11.55
CA GLY A 267 11.98 -6.89 10.49
C GLY A 267 12.88 -5.78 11.03
N ARG A 268 12.50 -5.16 12.13
CA ARG A 268 13.32 -4.14 12.81
C ARG A 268 14.65 -4.68 13.31
N VAL A 269 14.64 -5.83 13.98
CA VAL A 269 15.88 -6.48 14.45
C VAL A 269 16.84 -6.82 13.30
N LEU A 270 16.30 -7.14 12.14
CA LEU A 270 17.08 -7.38 10.92
C LEU A 270 17.54 -6.08 10.22
N GLY A 271 17.16 -4.90 10.73
CA GLY A 271 17.47 -3.62 10.09
C GLY A 271 16.74 -3.39 8.77
N ALA A 272 15.60 -4.05 8.56
CA ALA A 272 14.84 -3.93 7.33
C ALA A 272 14.11 -2.58 7.24
N PRO A 273 13.90 -2.01 6.04
CA PRO A 273 13.10 -0.82 5.85
C PRO A 273 11.63 -1.06 6.23
N MET A 274 10.86 0.00 6.46
CA MET A 274 9.49 -0.08 6.97
C MET A 274 8.56 -0.91 6.08
N SER A 275 8.68 -0.79 4.76
CA SER A 275 7.91 -1.60 3.82
C SER A 275 8.08 -3.10 4.04
N VAL A 276 9.32 -3.55 4.26
CA VAL A 276 9.64 -4.96 4.55
C VAL A 276 9.14 -5.37 5.94
N GLN A 277 9.25 -4.48 6.95
CA GLN A 277 8.68 -4.74 8.28
C GLN A 277 7.16 -4.98 8.19
N MET A 278 6.44 -4.20 7.39
CA MET A 278 5.00 -4.37 7.15
C MET A 278 4.69 -5.69 6.43
N ILE A 279 5.48 -6.07 5.43
CA ILE A 279 5.33 -7.37 4.76
C ILE A 279 5.51 -8.52 5.75
N LEU A 280 6.53 -8.45 6.61
CA LEU A 280 6.75 -9.46 7.65
C LEU A 280 5.62 -9.50 8.67
N SER A 281 5.08 -8.34 9.06
CA SER A 281 3.90 -8.25 9.94
C SER A 281 2.69 -8.98 9.36
N ARG A 282 2.38 -8.74 8.10
CA ARG A 282 1.29 -9.40 7.38
C ARG A 282 1.54 -10.90 7.23
N LEU A 283 2.77 -11.28 6.93
CA LEU A 283 3.16 -12.69 6.81
C LEU A 283 2.92 -13.44 8.13
N PHE A 284 3.29 -12.87 9.26
CA PHE A 284 3.07 -13.49 10.56
C PHE A 284 1.58 -13.59 10.90
N ASN A 285 0.80 -12.59 10.52
CA ASN A 285 -0.65 -12.62 10.67
C ASN A 285 -1.29 -13.72 9.82
N LEU A 286 -0.89 -13.83 8.55
CA LEU A 286 -1.28 -14.91 7.65
C LEU A 286 -0.93 -16.29 8.24
N LEU A 287 0.31 -16.46 8.73
CA LEU A 287 0.76 -17.74 9.30
C LEU A 287 -0.05 -18.12 10.54
N ALA A 288 -0.37 -17.16 11.41
CA ALA A 288 -1.21 -17.41 12.59
C ALA A 288 -2.62 -17.85 12.18
N TYR A 289 -3.25 -17.15 11.24
CA TYR A 289 -4.56 -17.52 10.69
C TYR A 289 -4.55 -18.92 10.09
N VAL A 290 -3.60 -19.16 9.19
CA VAL A 290 -3.48 -20.45 8.48
C VAL A 290 -3.23 -21.59 9.45
N ALA A 291 -2.37 -21.41 10.44
CA ALA A 291 -2.11 -22.42 11.47
C ALA A 291 -3.37 -22.77 12.26
N LEU A 292 -4.11 -21.76 12.75
CA LEU A 292 -5.34 -21.97 13.51
C LEU A 292 -6.42 -22.67 12.67
N CYS A 293 -6.64 -22.23 11.43
CA CYS A 293 -7.58 -22.87 10.53
C CYS A 293 -7.15 -24.29 10.14
N PHE A 294 -5.84 -24.52 9.93
CA PHE A 294 -5.30 -25.86 9.67
C PHE A 294 -5.63 -26.83 10.84
N PHE A 295 -5.36 -26.40 12.07
CA PHE A 295 -5.68 -27.21 13.24
C PHE A 295 -7.18 -27.41 13.41
N ALA A 296 -8.01 -26.38 13.15
CA ALA A 296 -9.45 -26.50 13.15
C ALA A 296 -9.94 -27.59 12.18
N ILE A 297 -9.49 -27.54 10.91
CA ILE A 297 -9.87 -28.51 9.88
C ILE A 297 -9.35 -29.92 10.25
N ARG A 298 -8.16 -30.00 10.81
CA ARG A 298 -7.55 -31.28 11.21
C ARG A 298 -8.34 -31.99 12.31
N GLN A 299 -8.87 -31.24 13.29
CA GLN A 299 -9.65 -31.80 14.41
C GLN A 299 -11.00 -32.41 13.98
N LEU A 300 -11.61 -31.84 12.93
CA LEU A 300 -12.90 -32.30 12.45
C LEU A 300 -12.83 -33.70 11.84
N LYS A 301 -13.76 -34.58 12.21
CA LYS A 301 -14.01 -35.89 11.54
C LYS A 301 -14.95 -35.68 10.32
N ARG A 302 -15.89 -34.76 10.44
CA ARG A 302 -16.87 -34.39 9.40
C ARG A 302 -16.70 -32.92 9.04
N PHE A 303 -17.30 -32.47 7.94
CA PHE A 303 -17.29 -31.06 7.49
C PHE A 303 -15.92 -30.44 7.19
N LYS A 304 -14.84 -31.22 7.06
CA LYS A 304 -13.48 -30.70 6.76
C LYS A 304 -13.45 -29.80 5.53
N LEU A 305 -14.13 -30.24 4.44
CA LEU A 305 -14.15 -29.47 3.19
C LEU A 305 -14.93 -28.15 3.35
N THR A 306 -16.04 -28.17 4.09
CA THR A 306 -16.84 -26.96 4.35
C THR A 306 -16.02 -25.91 5.11
N PHE A 307 -15.28 -26.36 6.14
CA PHE A 307 -14.38 -25.47 6.89
C PHE A 307 -13.22 -24.95 6.01
N ALA A 308 -12.61 -25.83 5.21
CA ALA A 308 -11.53 -25.43 4.30
C ALA A 308 -12.00 -24.37 3.29
N VAL A 309 -13.17 -24.59 2.65
CA VAL A 309 -13.74 -23.62 1.69
C VAL A 309 -14.08 -22.30 2.40
N ARG A 310 -14.67 -22.37 3.60
CA ARG A 310 -15.02 -21.16 4.36
C ARG A 310 -13.78 -20.34 4.73
N ALA A 311 -12.71 -21.01 5.16
CA ALA A 311 -11.45 -20.36 5.52
C ALA A 311 -10.70 -19.77 4.30
N LEU A 312 -10.94 -20.32 3.10
CA LEU A 312 -10.36 -19.82 1.83
C LEU A 312 -11.21 -18.75 1.13
N MET A 313 -12.33 -18.32 1.72
CA MET A 313 -13.11 -17.23 1.13
C MET A 313 -12.26 -15.96 1.01
N PRO A 314 -12.50 -15.12 -0.03
CA PRO A 314 -11.67 -13.94 -0.28
C PRO A 314 -11.55 -13.00 0.92
N SER A 315 -12.66 -12.72 1.62
CA SER A 315 -12.66 -11.78 2.75
C SER A 315 -11.76 -12.24 3.92
N PRO A 316 -11.91 -13.46 4.50
CA PRO A 316 -10.97 -13.95 5.52
C PRO A 316 -9.51 -14.01 5.06
N MET A 317 -9.26 -14.41 3.81
CA MET A 317 -7.90 -14.48 3.27
C MET A 317 -7.29 -13.09 3.11
N TYR A 318 -8.08 -12.12 2.63
CA TYR A 318 -7.65 -10.74 2.53
C TYR A 318 -7.30 -10.16 3.91
N MET A 319 -8.19 -10.33 4.90
CA MET A 319 -7.95 -9.89 6.28
C MET A 319 -6.71 -10.56 6.88
N ALA A 320 -6.48 -11.85 6.58
CA ALA A 320 -5.30 -12.57 7.04
C ALA A 320 -3.98 -11.95 6.54
N CYS A 321 -4.02 -11.23 5.42
CA CYS A 321 -2.88 -10.52 4.83
C CYS A 321 -2.84 -9.03 5.19
N SER A 322 -3.61 -8.57 6.17
CA SER A 322 -3.62 -7.19 6.69
C SER A 322 -2.89 -7.08 8.04
N LEU A 323 -2.81 -5.87 8.58
CA LEU A 323 -2.26 -5.61 9.92
C LEU A 323 -3.33 -5.77 11.03
N SER A 324 -4.59 -6.05 10.68
CA SER A 324 -5.70 -6.15 11.61
C SER A 324 -5.52 -7.29 12.65
N TYR A 325 -6.21 -7.19 13.77
CA TYR A 325 -6.33 -8.26 14.76
C TYR A 325 -7.33 -9.37 14.35
N ASP A 326 -8.18 -9.11 13.36
CA ASP A 326 -9.25 -10.00 12.93
C ASP A 326 -8.78 -11.40 12.52
N PRO A 327 -7.61 -11.59 11.88
CA PRO A 327 -7.12 -12.92 11.52
C PRO A 327 -6.94 -13.84 12.72
N LEU A 328 -6.36 -13.33 13.80
CA LEU A 328 -6.19 -14.13 15.01
C LEU A 328 -7.55 -14.48 15.63
N CYS A 329 -8.45 -13.49 15.74
CA CYS A 329 -9.80 -13.69 16.26
C CYS A 329 -10.58 -14.70 15.41
N SER A 330 -10.57 -14.53 14.09
CA SER A 330 -11.25 -15.44 13.16
C SER A 330 -10.69 -16.85 13.23
N GLY A 331 -9.37 -17.00 13.25
CA GLY A 331 -8.70 -18.30 13.39
C GLY A 331 -9.07 -19.00 14.70
N LEU A 332 -9.12 -18.28 15.83
CA LEU A 332 -9.56 -18.81 17.12
C LEU A 332 -11.04 -19.21 17.11
N CYS A 333 -11.90 -18.41 16.46
CA CYS A 333 -13.31 -18.77 16.26
C CYS A 333 -13.47 -20.04 15.42
N PHE A 334 -12.70 -20.18 14.35
CA PHE A 334 -12.67 -21.42 13.55
C PHE A 334 -12.27 -22.63 14.40
N LEU A 335 -11.21 -22.51 15.18
CA LEU A 335 -10.71 -23.58 16.04
C LEU A 335 -11.72 -23.92 17.15
N GLY A 336 -12.25 -22.91 17.83
CA GLY A 336 -13.27 -23.09 18.86
C GLY A 336 -14.53 -23.77 18.32
N THR A 337 -15.01 -23.32 17.16
CA THR A 337 -16.17 -23.95 16.48
C THR A 337 -15.90 -25.41 16.13
N ALA A 338 -14.71 -25.72 15.60
CA ALA A 338 -14.35 -27.09 15.26
C ALA A 338 -14.32 -28.01 16.50
N LEU A 339 -13.72 -27.55 17.60
CA LEU A 339 -13.64 -28.30 18.84
C LEU A 339 -15.04 -28.53 19.46
N THR A 340 -15.90 -27.51 19.44
CA THR A 340 -17.28 -27.61 19.91
C THR A 340 -18.08 -28.59 19.07
N LEU A 341 -17.98 -28.53 17.74
CA LEU A 341 -18.68 -29.48 16.85
C LEU A 341 -18.24 -30.92 17.08
N GLU A 342 -16.94 -31.18 17.23
CA GLU A 342 -16.49 -32.55 17.54
C GLU A 342 -17.00 -33.04 18.89
N ALA A 343 -16.96 -32.17 19.92
CA ALA A 343 -17.48 -32.53 21.25
C ALA A 343 -19.00 -32.80 21.27
N MET A 344 -19.75 -32.21 20.32
CA MET A 344 -21.20 -32.45 20.18
C MET A 344 -21.53 -33.69 19.34
N LEU A 345 -20.62 -34.18 18.51
CA LEU A 345 -20.82 -35.28 17.58
C LEU A 345 -20.20 -36.61 18.06
N ASP A 346 -19.33 -36.56 19.08
CA ASP A 346 -18.80 -37.70 19.80
C ASP A 346 -19.79 -38.18 20.89
#